data_d11ed8dabe89e06cd4183b0ca99f14cf
#
_entry.id   d11ed8dabe89e06cd4183b0ca99f14cf
#
_cell.length_a   1.000
_cell.length_b   1.000
_cell.length_c   1.000
_cell.angle_alpha   90.00
_cell.angle_beta   90.00
_cell.angle_gamma   90.00
#
_symmetry.space_group_name_H-M   'P 1'
#
loop_
_entity.id
_entity.type
_entity.pdbx_description
1 polymer ?
#
loop_
_entity_poly.entity_id
_entity_poly.type
_entity_poly.pdbx_seq_one_letter_code
_entity_poly.pdbx_strand_id
1 'polypeptide(L)'
;PVFTPERIRREPDCQQQLAQLGADAYVVVAFGQILPPEILQQPPLGCWNGHGSLLPRWRGAGPIQWSLIEGDSTTGVGVMAMEEGLDTGPVLLERAIPIGLLENAHQLAERLAGLTGTLLVEALPLIEAAGPGPEAERLQRLGVRVQSEEGMTYARMLTKEDAQIDWSQSALSIHRKVMGLYPGATSSWQGKRLKLLVTEPLVKRLAAELSPEAAELAARWGLAPGENPAPQKKQAGSVLEVVSGVGVVVATSGCAVLVRE
;
A
#
# COMPACT_ATOMS: atom_id res chain seq x y z
N PRO A 1 24.94 -13.59 -10.99
CA PRO A 1 24.48 -12.84 -12.17
C PRO A 1 23.27 -11.98 -11.85
N VAL A 2 22.99 -10.96 -12.67
CA VAL A 2 21.77 -10.12 -12.60
C VAL A 2 21.07 -10.24 -13.94
N PHE A 3 19.76 -10.49 -13.90
CA PHE A 3 18.89 -10.59 -15.08
C PHE A 3 17.81 -9.51 -15.00
N THR A 4 17.53 -8.83 -16.11
CA THR A 4 16.55 -7.74 -16.19
C THR A 4 15.54 -7.99 -17.32
N PRO A 5 14.71 -9.04 -17.24
CA PRO A 5 13.77 -9.36 -18.30
C PRO A 5 12.70 -8.26 -18.44
N GLU A 6 12.39 -7.86 -19.68
CA GLU A 6 11.27 -6.96 -19.93
C GLU A 6 9.92 -7.67 -19.72
N ARG A 7 9.87 -8.96 -20.16
CA ARG A 7 8.69 -9.82 -20.04
C ARG A 7 9.11 -11.26 -19.80
N ILE A 8 9.38 -11.61 -18.54
CA ILE A 8 9.88 -12.93 -18.15
C ILE A 8 9.11 -14.11 -18.78
N ARG A 9 7.79 -13.96 -18.97
CA ARG A 9 6.93 -14.96 -19.63
C ARG A 9 7.31 -15.24 -21.08
N ARG A 10 7.96 -14.28 -21.76
CA ARG A 10 8.28 -14.33 -23.20
C ARG A 10 9.79 -14.49 -23.45
N GLU A 11 10.57 -14.71 -22.41
CA GLU A 11 12.02 -14.77 -22.47
C GLU A 11 12.53 -16.15 -22.01
N PRO A 12 12.38 -17.19 -22.82
CA PRO A 12 12.77 -18.57 -22.48
C PRO A 12 14.25 -18.69 -22.13
N ASP A 13 15.12 -17.90 -22.76
CA ASP A 13 16.57 -17.89 -22.46
C ASP A 13 16.82 -17.43 -21.03
N CYS A 14 16.12 -16.38 -20.56
CA CYS A 14 16.21 -15.90 -19.20
C CYS A 14 15.66 -16.95 -18.21
N GLN A 15 14.55 -17.59 -18.53
CA GLN A 15 13.98 -18.67 -17.71
C GLN A 15 14.95 -19.85 -17.60
N GLN A 16 15.61 -20.23 -18.68
CA GLN A 16 16.61 -21.29 -18.70
C GLN A 16 17.84 -20.93 -17.88
N GLN A 17 18.32 -19.69 -17.98
CA GLN A 17 19.44 -19.20 -17.18
C GLN A 17 19.11 -19.22 -15.67
N LEU A 18 17.89 -18.85 -15.28
CA LEU A 18 17.43 -18.97 -13.89
C LEU A 18 17.44 -20.42 -13.42
N ALA A 19 16.93 -21.35 -14.23
CA ALA A 19 16.96 -22.79 -13.91
C ALA A 19 18.39 -23.32 -13.71
N GLN A 20 19.33 -22.86 -14.52
CA GLN A 20 20.76 -23.26 -14.44
C GLN A 20 21.46 -22.79 -13.16
N LEU A 21 20.88 -21.83 -12.43
CA LEU A 21 21.43 -21.41 -11.12
C LEU A 21 21.29 -22.51 -10.06
N GLY A 22 20.38 -23.47 -10.25
CA GLY A 22 20.16 -24.58 -9.33
C GLY A 22 19.75 -24.11 -7.93
N ALA A 23 18.99 -23.03 -7.82
CA ALA A 23 18.57 -22.48 -6.55
C ALA A 23 17.52 -23.39 -5.87
N ASP A 24 17.64 -23.58 -4.56
CA ASP A 24 16.72 -24.42 -3.79
C ASP A 24 15.35 -23.78 -3.60
N ALA A 25 15.29 -22.46 -3.50
CA ALA A 25 14.06 -21.66 -3.39
C ALA A 25 14.20 -20.35 -4.16
N TYR A 26 13.08 -19.81 -4.63
CA TYR A 26 13.03 -18.44 -5.15
C TYR A 26 12.29 -17.53 -4.18
N VAL A 27 12.94 -16.41 -3.85
CA VAL A 27 12.32 -15.33 -3.07
C VAL A 27 11.96 -14.19 -3.99
N VAL A 28 10.72 -13.77 -3.97
CA VAL A 28 10.16 -12.73 -4.84
C VAL A 28 9.69 -11.56 -4.00
N VAL A 29 10.17 -10.36 -4.31
CA VAL A 29 9.72 -9.12 -3.67
C VAL A 29 9.61 -8.04 -4.74
N ALA A 30 8.44 -7.43 -4.86
CA ALA A 30 8.20 -6.29 -5.75
C ALA A 30 8.69 -6.49 -7.20
N PHE A 31 8.63 -7.71 -7.73
CA PHE A 31 9.13 -8.03 -9.08
C PHE A 31 8.26 -7.40 -10.19
N GLY A 32 6.97 -7.18 -9.93
CA GLY A 32 6.07 -6.47 -10.83
C GLY A 32 5.65 -7.27 -12.08
N GLN A 33 5.97 -8.55 -12.16
CA GLN A 33 5.55 -9.45 -13.25
C GLN A 33 4.98 -10.74 -12.69
N ILE A 34 4.02 -11.32 -13.40
CA ILE A 34 3.48 -12.66 -13.07
C ILE A 34 4.49 -13.70 -13.55
N LEU A 35 4.93 -14.56 -12.63
CA LEU A 35 5.79 -15.69 -12.94
C LEU A 35 4.98 -16.79 -13.64
N PRO A 36 5.46 -17.32 -14.77
CA PRO A 36 4.82 -18.43 -15.45
C PRO A 36 5.09 -19.75 -14.71
N PRO A 37 4.25 -20.80 -14.95
CA PRO A 37 4.41 -22.11 -14.31
C PRO A 37 5.80 -22.70 -14.46
N GLU A 38 6.44 -22.48 -15.61
CA GLU A 38 7.80 -22.96 -15.91
C GLU A 38 8.86 -22.41 -14.93
N ILE A 39 8.64 -21.23 -14.33
CA ILE A 39 9.51 -20.67 -13.29
C ILE A 39 9.05 -21.11 -11.90
N LEU A 40 7.75 -21.11 -11.64
CA LEU A 40 7.20 -21.50 -10.33
C LEU A 40 7.60 -22.91 -9.93
N GLN A 41 7.81 -23.81 -10.90
CA GLN A 41 8.15 -25.21 -10.71
C GLN A 41 9.67 -25.48 -10.69
N GLN A 42 10.52 -24.47 -10.94
CA GLN A 42 11.98 -24.69 -10.98
C GLN A 42 12.60 -25.03 -9.63
N PRO A 43 12.38 -24.26 -8.55
CA PRO A 43 13.03 -24.50 -7.29
C PRO A 43 12.33 -25.61 -6.50
N PRO A 44 13.09 -26.61 -5.99
CA PRO A 44 12.51 -27.76 -5.26
C PRO A 44 11.78 -27.37 -3.97
N LEU A 45 12.11 -26.22 -3.36
CA LEU A 45 11.45 -25.69 -2.18
C LEU A 45 10.38 -24.61 -2.52
N GLY A 46 10.16 -24.33 -3.81
CA GLY A 46 9.10 -23.43 -4.30
C GLY A 46 9.48 -21.97 -4.35
N CYS A 47 8.55 -21.17 -4.84
CA CYS A 47 8.64 -19.72 -4.94
C CYS A 47 7.87 -19.06 -3.80
N TRP A 48 8.47 -18.07 -3.13
CA TRP A 48 7.92 -17.41 -1.96
C TRP A 48 7.90 -15.90 -2.17
N ASN A 49 6.76 -15.27 -1.94
CA ASN A 49 6.60 -13.83 -2.09
C ASN A 49 6.43 -13.15 -0.74
N GLY A 50 7.20 -12.06 -0.53
CA GLY A 50 6.94 -11.11 0.54
C GLY A 50 5.94 -10.07 0.06
N HIS A 51 4.66 -10.22 0.43
CA HIS A 51 3.56 -9.37 0.00
C HIS A 51 3.21 -8.30 1.03
N GLY A 52 3.13 -7.04 0.62
CA GLY A 52 2.95 -5.87 1.49
C GLY A 52 1.50 -5.62 1.92
N SER A 53 0.77 -6.65 2.31
CA SER A 53 -0.54 -6.56 2.96
C SER A 53 -0.83 -7.77 3.84
N LEU A 54 -1.92 -7.70 4.60
CA LEU A 54 -2.50 -8.81 5.35
C LEU A 54 -3.50 -9.55 4.45
N LEU A 55 -3.01 -10.57 3.73
CA LEU A 55 -3.82 -11.36 2.80
C LEU A 55 -4.99 -12.08 3.51
N PRO A 56 -6.17 -12.14 2.91
CA PRO A 56 -6.50 -11.92 1.50
C PRO A 56 -6.82 -10.47 1.09
N ARG A 57 -6.68 -9.50 2.01
CA ARG A 57 -6.89 -8.09 1.68
C ARG A 57 -5.74 -7.57 0.84
N TRP A 58 -6.07 -6.83 -0.21
CA TRP A 58 -5.13 -6.16 -1.11
C TRP A 58 -4.22 -7.10 -1.91
N ARG A 59 -4.76 -8.16 -2.51
CA ARG A 59 -4.06 -8.90 -3.57
C ARG A 59 -3.75 -7.95 -4.74
N GLY A 60 -2.57 -8.01 -5.32
CA GLY A 60 -2.20 -7.28 -6.53
C GLY A 60 -1.10 -6.23 -6.35
N ALA A 61 -1.05 -5.24 -7.24
CA ALA A 61 0.14 -4.44 -7.51
C ALA A 61 0.39 -3.27 -6.52
N GLY A 62 -0.66 -2.76 -5.87
CA GLY A 62 -0.56 -1.52 -5.08
C GLY A 62 -1.06 -1.62 -3.63
N PRO A 63 -0.74 -2.68 -2.86
CA PRO A 63 -1.32 -2.90 -1.53
C PRO A 63 -1.03 -1.76 -0.56
N ILE A 64 0.17 -1.20 -0.60
CA ILE A 64 0.62 -0.10 0.28
C ILE A 64 -0.22 1.16 0.04
N GLN A 65 -0.39 1.54 -1.22
CA GLN A 65 -1.15 2.73 -1.58
C GLN A 65 -2.64 2.57 -1.25
N TRP A 66 -3.21 1.41 -1.60
CA TRP A 66 -4.63 1.18 -1.36
C TRP A 66 -4.99 1.07 0.11
N SER A 67 -4.12 0.52 0.97
CA SER A 67 -4.36 0.50 2.42
C SER A 67 -4.45 1.92 3.00
N LEU A 68 -3.63 2.86 2.52
CA LEU A 68 -3.68 4.27 2.91
C LEU A 68 -4.91 4.99 2.36
N ILE A 69 -5.20 4.82 1.06
CA ILE A 69 -6.32 5.48 0.38
C ILE A 69 -7.66 5.08 1.00
N GLU A 70 -7.84 3.80 1.26
CA GLU A 70 -9.06 3.26 1.89
C GLU A 70 -9.10 3.48 3.41
N GLY A 71 -7.96 3.87 4.01
CA GLY A 71 -7.84 4.27 5.40
C GLY A 71 -7.86 3.12 6.36
N ASP A 72 -7.21 2.04 6.01
CA ASP A 72 -6.94 0.96 6.94
C ASP A 72 -6.12 1.49 8.13
N SER A 73 -6.50 1.08 9.33
CA SER A 73 -5.75 1.42 10.54
C SER A 73 -4.54 0.49 10.76
N THR A 74 -4.51 -0.63 10.03
CA THR A 74 -3.51 -1.69 10.17
C THR A 74 -3.25 -2.31 8.82
N THR A 75 -1.98 -2.57 8.52
CA THR A 75 -1.51 -3.35 7.37
C THR A 75 -0.41 -4.30 7.85
N GLY A 76 0.33 -4.90 6.95
CA GLY A 76 1.41 -5.80 7.33
C GLY A 76 2.11 -6.42 6.14
N VAL A 77 2.81 -7.50 6.41
CA VAL A 77 3.48 -8.31 5.39
C VAL A 77 3.12 -9.76 5.60
N GLY A 78 2.80 -10.45 4.50
CA GLY A 78 2.67 -11.90 4.45
C GLY A 78 3.78 -12.53 3.60
N VAL A 79 4.46 -13.56 4.11
CA VAL A 79 5.29 -14.46 3.30
C VAL A 79 4.39 -15.60 2.83
N MET A 80 4.14 -15.68 1.53
CA MET A 80 3.21 -16.63 0.92
C MET A 80 3.89 -17.49 -0.15
N ALA A 81 3.44 -18.73 -0.32
CA ALA A 81 3.80 -19.54 -1.47
C ALA A 81 3.17 -18.94 -2.74
N MET A 82 3.92 -18.91 -3.83
CA MET A 82 3.41 -18.40 -5.08
C MET A 82 2.72 -19.49 -5.90
N GLU A 83 1.59 -19.14 -6.47
CA GLU A 83 0.78 -19.92 -7.41
C GLU A 83 0.58 -19.14 -8.71
N GLU A 84 -0.10 -19.74 -9.69
CA GLU A 84 -0.44 -19.07 -10.94
C GLU A 84 -1.40 -17.89 -10.76
N GLY A 85 -2.19 -17.88 -9.68
CA GLY A 85 -3.11 -16.82 -9.33
C GLY A 85 -2.41 -15.57 -8.79
N LEU A 86 -3.06 -14.42 -8.93
CA LEU A 86 -2.53 -13.15 -8.42
C LEU A 86 -2.65 -13.11 -6.89
N ASP A 87 -1.54 -13.37 -6.20
CA ASP A 87 -1.41 -13.36 -4.74
C ASP A 87 -2.45 -14.24 -4.02
N THR A 88 -2.78 -15.40 -4.60
CA THR A 88 -3.78 -16.34 -4.08
C THR A 88 -3.19 -17.43 -3.18
N GLY A 89 -1.90 -17.65 -3.24
CA GLY A 89 -1.22 -18.75 -2.56
C GLY A 89 -1.29 -18.69 -1.03
N PRO A 90 -1.06 -19.82 -0.35
CA PRO A 90 -1.17 -19.88 1.10
C PRO A 90 -0.06 -19.13 1.81
N VAL A 91 -0.38 -18.57 2.98
CA VAL A 91 0.50 -17.71 3.79
C VAL A 91 1.24 -18.57 4.84
N LEU A 92 2.56 -18.47 4.85
CA LEU A 92 3.43 -19.14 5.82
C LEU A 92 3.60 -18.30 7.09
N LEU A 93 3.99 -17.05 6.95
CA LEU A 93 4.17 -16.10 8.05
C LEU A 93 3.46 -14.79 7.74
N GLU A 94 2.94 -14.14 8.77
CA GLU A 94 2.29 -12.83 8.63
C GLU A 94 2.58 -11.99 9.86
N ARG A 95 2.78 -10.69 9.66
CA ARG A 95 2.94 -9.72 10.76
C ARG A 95 2.28 -8.40 10.45
N ALA A 96 1.41 -7.96 11.36
CA ALA A 96 0.68 -6.71 11.26
C ALA A 96 1.48 -5.54 11.86
N ILE A 97 1.28 -4.35 11.29
CA ILE A 97 1.75 -3.07 11.84
C ILE A 97 0.64 -2.02 11.72
N PRO A 98 0.57 -1.05 12.66
CA PRO A 98 -0.38 0.06 12.55
C PRO A 98 0.05 1.03 11.45
N ILE A 99 -0.93 1.71 10.85
CA ILE A 99 -0.74 2.84 9.94
C ILE A 99 -1.02 4.14 10.71
N GLY A 100 -0.08 5.07 10.71
CA GLY A 100 -0.25 6.39 11.30
C GLY A 100 -1.09 7.31 10.42
N LEU A 101 -1.88 8.21 11.05
CA LEU A 101 -2.73 9.14 10.30
C LEU A 101 -1.93 9.97 9.29
N LEU A 102 -0.77 10.49 9.69
CA LEU A 102 0.07 11.36 8.86
C LEU A 102 1.14 10.61 8.07
N GLU A 103 1.10 9.29 8.08
CA GLU A 103 2.06 8.45 7.36
C GLU A 103 1.75 8.42 5.86
N ASN A 104 2.76 8.62 5.01
CA ASN A 104 2.61 8.54 3.57
C ASN A 104 3.09 7.20 3.01
N ALA A 105 2.77 6.94 1.73
CA ALA A 105 3.09 5.68 1.07
C ALA A 105 4.59 5.34 1.05
N HIS A 106 5.46 6.35 1.00
CA HIS A 106 6.91 6.14 1.03
C HIS A 106 7.38 5.67 2.42
N GLN A 107 6.95 6.34 3.48
CA GLN A 107 7.27 5.98 4.85
C GLN A 107 6.75 4.59 5.22
N LEU A 108 5.50 4.29 4.83
CA LEU A 108 4.91 2.97 5.04
C LEU A 108 5.66 1.89 4.25
N ALA A 109 6.06 2.17 3.00
CA ALA A 109 6.84 1.25 2.18
C ALA A 109 8.21 0.91 2.81
N GLU A 110 8.90 1.89 3.39
CA GLU A 110 10.17 1.65 4.09
C GLU A 110 10.00 0.72 5.29
N ARG A 111 8.96 0.94 6.10
CA ARG A 111 8.63 0.08 7.24
C ARG A 111 8.29 -1.34 6.81
N LEU A 112 7.46 -1.49 5.77
CA LEU A 112 7.08 -2.80 5.24
C LEU A 112 8.26 -3.51 4.57
N ALA A 113 9.17 -2.80 3.92
CA ALA A 113 10.39 -3.39 3.36
C ALA A 113 11.29 -3.99 4.45
N GLY A 114 11.51 -3.27 5.56
CA GLY A 114 12.25 -3.80 6.71
C GLY A 114 11.58 -5.03 7.33
N LEU A 115 10.25 -4.98 7.47
CA LEU A 115 9.45 -6.10 7.97
C LEU A 115 9.50 -7.31 7.03
N THR A 116 9.44 -7.08 5.71
CA THR A 116 9.56 -8.13 4.69
C THR A 116 10.89 -8.86 4.82
N GLY A 117 12.00 -8.12 4.93
CA GLY A 117 13.32 -8.73 5.14
C GLY A 117 13.38 -9.58 6.39
N THR A 118 12.83 -9.09 7.50
CA THR A 118 12.76 -9.84 8.76
C THR A 118 11.97 -11.14 8.60
N LEU A 119 10.77 -11.08 8.04
CA LEU A 119 9.91 -12.26 7.86
C LEU A 119 10.50 -13.28 6.88
N LEU A 120 11.17 -12.84 5.83
CA LEU A 120 11.85 -13.74 4.90
C LEU A 120 13.01 -14.49 5.58
N VAL A 121 13.79 -13.80 6.41
CA VAL A 121 14.86 -14.46 7.21
C VAL A 121 14.29 -15.49 8.20
N GLU A 122 13.12 -15.22 8.79
CA GLU A 122 12.41 -16.16 9.64
C GLU A 122 11.80 -17.33 8.84
N ALA A 123 11.31 -17.10 7.63
CA ALA A 123 10.64 -18.08 6.79
C ALA A 123 11.61 -19.11 6.15
N LEU A 124 12.78 -18.65 5.69
CA LEU A 124 13.71 -19.48 4.92
C LEU A 124 14.15 -20.76 5.67
N PRO A 125 14.52 -20.73 6.97
CA PRO A 125 14.84 -21.95 7.70
C PRO A 125 13.66 -22.92 7.83
N LEU A 126 12.43 -22.40 7.91
CA LEU A 126 11.23 -23.26 7.97
C LEU A 126 11.01 -23.95 6.62
N ILE A 127 11.18 -23.20 5.52
CA ILE A 127 11.05 -23.70 4.15
C ILE A 127 12.12 -24.78 3.88
N GLU A 128 13.37 -24.55 4.30
CA GLU A 128 14.45 -25.52 4.20
C GLU A 128 14.16 -26.78 5.01
N ALA A 129 13.73 -26.64 6.26
CA ALA A 129 13.40 -27.77 7.14
C ALA A 129 12.23 -28.62 6.63
N ALA A 130 11.27 -28.00 5.92
CA ALA A 130 10.17 -28.75 5.30
C ALA A 130 10.67 -29.66 4.16
N GLY A 131 11.80 -29.33 3.55
CA GLY A 131 12.45 -30.13 2.52
C GLY A 131 11.70 -30.18 1.19
N PRO A 132 12.31 -30.76 0.15
CA PRO A 132 11.69 -30.91 -1.16
C PRO A 132 10.55 -31.93 -1.17
N GLY A 133 9.78 -31.98 -2.27
CA GLY A 133 8.70 -32.91 -2.50
C GLY A 133 7.49 -32.27 -3.19
N PRO A 134 6.42 -33.05 -3.38
CA PRO A 134 5.17 -32.53 -3.93
C PRO A 134 4.69 -31.30 -3.16
N GLU A 135 4.23 -30.28 -3.88
CA GLU A 135 3.87 -29.00 -3.28
C GLU A 135 2.86 -29.13 -2.14
N ALA A 136 1.79 -29.90 -2.33
CA ALA A 136 0.77 -30.11 -1.31
C ALA A 136 1.34 -30.69 -0.01
N GLU A 137 2.26 -31.67 -0.12
CA GLU A 137 2.91 -32.27 1.07
C GLU A 137 3.84 -31.28 1.75
N ARG A 138 4.58 -30.50 0.97
CA ARG A 138 5.50 -29.48 1.47
C ARG A 138 4.74 -28.37 2.22
N LEU A 139 3.67 -27.87 1.64
CA LEU A 139 2.79 -26.87 2.26
C LEU A 139 2.11 -27.42 3.53
N GLN A 140 1.73 -28.69 3.53
CA GLN A 140 1.20 -29.36 4.73
C GLN A 140 2.24 -29.44 5.86
N ARG A 141 3.50 -29.81 5.54
CA ARG A 141 4.60 -29.84 6.54
C ARG A 141 4.87 -28.45 7.13
N LEU A 142 4.70 -27.40 6.33
CA LEU A 142 4.87 -26.00 6.74
C LEU A 142 3.70 -25.47 7.57
N GLY A 143 2.54 -26.12 7.56
CA GLY A 143 1.36 -25.66 8.28
C GLY A 143 0.84 -24.29 7.79
N VAL A 144 0.97 -24.03 6.50
CA VAL A 144 0.55 -22.75 5.90
C VAL A 144 -0.95 -22.51 6.04
N ARG A 145 -1.36 -21.24 6.17
CA ARG A 145 -2.75 -20.81 6.19
C ARG A 145 -3.25 -20.59 4.78
N VAL A 146 -4.24 -21.37 4.36
CA VAL A 146 -4.98 -21.11 3.11
C VAL A 146 -5.73 -19.78 3.25
N GLN A 147 -5.71 -18.97 2.21
CA GLN A 147 -6.43 -17.70 2.21
C GLN A 147 -7.95 -17.93 2.11
N SER A 148 -8.72 -17.15 2.90
CA SER A 148 -10.18 -17.11 2.79
C SER A 148 -10.60 -16.24 1.59
N GLU A 149 -11.77 -16.52 1.04
CA GLU A 149 -12.45 -15.60 0.11
C GLU A 149 -13.14 -14.44 0.87
N GLU A 150 -13.42 -14.62 2.15
CA GLU A 150 -13.99 -13.57 2.99
C GLU A 150 -12.97 -12.47 3.25
N GLY A 151 -13.36 -11.22 3.03
CA GLY A 151 -12.49 -10.04 3.19
C GLY A 151 -11.47 -9.84 2.06
N MET A 152 -11.52 -10.67 1.02
CA MET A 152 -10.65 -10.50 -0.16
C MET A 152 -10.94 -9.18 -0.87
N THR A 153 -9.87 -8.46 -1.18
CA THR A 153 -9.90 -7.25 -2.02
C THR A 153 -8.70 -7.21 -2.96
N TYR A 154 -8.82 -6.41 -4.02
CA TYR A 154 -7.75 -6.22 -4.98
C TYR A 154 -7.17 -4.81 -4.92
N ALA A 155 -5.86 -4.72 -4.92
CA ALA A 155 -5.07 -3.50 -5.05
C ALA A 155 -4.56 -3.37 -6.50
N ARG A 156 -5.40 -2.85 -7.39
CA ARG A 156 -5.03 -2.64 -8.79
C ARG A 156 -3.87 -1.66 -8.92
N MET A 157 -3.17 -1.73 -10.03
CA MET A 157 -2.18 -0.71 -10.37
C MET A 157 -2.85 0.69 -10.43
N LEU A 158 -2.18 1.68 -9.85
CA LEU A 158 -2.64 3.07 -9.90
C LEU A 158 -2.42 3.65 -11.28
N THR A 159 -3.36 4.48 -11.72
CA THR A 159 -3.34 5.15 -13.01
C THR A 159 -3.08 6.66 -12.85
N LYS A 160 -2.89 7.36 -13.97
CA LYS A 160 -2.71 8.83 -13.94
C LYS A 160 -3.96 9.55 -13.47
N GLU A 161 -5.13 8.98 -13.73
CA GLU A 161 -6.44 9.52 -13.35
C GLU A 161 -6.62 9.46 -11.82
N ASP A 162 -6.07 8.44 -11.17
CA ASP A 162 -6.09 8.34 -9.71
C ASP A 162 -5.36 9.52 -9.03
N ALA A 163 -4.37 10.10 -9.69
CA ALA A 163 -3.56 11.19 -9.13
C ALA A 163 -4.36 12.49 -8.91
N GLN A 164 -5.45 12.70 -9.62
CA GLN A 164 -6.25 13.93 -9.52
C GLN A 164 -7.07 13.94 -8.23
N ILE A 165 -6.93 15.01 -7.45
CA ILE A 165 -7.71 15.22 -6.23
C ILE A 165 -9.06 15.84 -6.57
N ASP A 166 -10.12 15.23 -6.05
CA ASP A 166 -11.49 15.73 -6.07
C ASP A 166 -11.81 16.40 -4.73
N TRP A 167 -11.85 17.74 -4.74
CA TRP A 167 -12.13 18.54 -3.55
C TRP A 167 -13.55 18.39 -3.00
N SER A 168 -14.47 17.80 -3.77
CA SER A 168 -15.83 17.51 -3.30
C SER A 168 -15.90 16.34 -2.32
N GLN A 169 -14.81 15.62 -2.16
CA GLN A 169 -14.69 14.53 -1.17
C GLN A 169 -14.50 15.10 0.25
N SER A 170 -14.55 14.22 1.28
CA SER A 170 -14.28 14.63 2.65
C SER A 170 -12.80 14.98 2.86
N ALA A 171 -12.51 15.84 3.84
CA ALA A 171 -11.14 16.21 4.21
C ALA A 171 -10.26 14.97 4.49
N LEU A 172 -10.84 13.96 5.17
CA LEU A 172 -10.13 12.72 5.50
C LEU A 172 -9.86 11.87 4.25
N SER A 173 -10.83 11.76 3.33
CA SER A 173 -10.65 11.02 2.06
C SER A 173 -9.59 11.68 1.18
N ILE A 174 -9.59 13.02 1.10
CA ILE A 174 -8.57 13.79 0.36
C ILE A 174 -7.20 13.56 0.97
N HIS A 175 -7.08 13.68 2.29
CA HIS A 175 -5.84 13.44 3.02
C HIS A 175 -5.28 12.04 2.74
N ARG A 176 -6.07 11.00 2.95
CA ARG A 176 -5.70 9.60 2.69
C ARG A 176 -5.22 9.39 1.26
N LYS A 177 -5.92 9.99 0.30
CA LYS A 177 -5.56 9.92 -1.11
C LYS A 177 -4.23 10.62 -1.39
N VAL A 178 -3.98 11.80 -0.83
CA VAL A 178 -2.69 12.50 -0.98
C VAL A 178 -1.55 11.69 -0.38
N MET A 179 -1.73 11.18 0.84
CA MET A 179 -0.69 10.40 1.51
C MET A 179 -0.45 9.04 0.84
N GLY A 180 -1.50 8.36 0.39
CA GLY A 180 -1.40 7.09 -0.34
C GLY A 180 -0.79 7.21 -1.73
N LEU A 181 -0.96 8.36 -2.38
CA LEU A 181 -0.39 8.64 -3.72
C LEU A 181 0.94 9.36 -3.69
N TYR A 182 1.50 9.64 -2.50
CA TYR A 182 2.77 10.37 -2.37
C TYR A 182 3.88 9.79 -3.26
N PRO A 183 4.61 10.61 -4.02
CA PRO A 183 4.53 12.06 -4.24
C PRO A 183 3.72 12.43 -5.51
N GLY A 184 2.70 11.63 -5.86
CA GLY A 184 2.01 11.69 -7.16
C GLY A 184 0.68 12.47 -7.18
N ALA A 185 0.09 12.78 -6.02
CA ALA A 185 -1.20 13.48 -5.94
C ALA A 185 -1.14 14.87 -6.57
N THR A 186 -2.18 15.24 -7.32
CA THR A 186 -2.20 16.49 -8.07
C THR A 186 -3.55 17.21 -7.98
N SER A 187 -3.48 18.52 -8.11
CA SER A 187 -4.63 19.41 -8.29
C SER A 187 -4.31 20.47 -9.34
N SER A 188 -5.21 21.41 -9.56
CA SER A 188 -4.99 22.56 -10.43
C SER A 188 -5.34 23.86 -9.71
N TRP A 189 -4.54 24.90 -9.97
CA TRP A 189 -4.79 26.26 -9.50
C TRP A 189 -4.59 27.23 -10.66
N GLN A 190 -5.60 28.01 -11.00
CA GLN A 190 -5.56 28.98 -12.11
C GLN A 190 -5.01 28.36 -13.42
N GLY A 191 -5.44 27.13 -13.75
CA GLY A 191 -4.99 26.40 -14.93
C GLY A 191 -3.60 25.78 -14.84
N LYS A 192 -2.87 25.94 -13.72
CA LYS A 192 -1.57 25.32 -13.49
C LYS A 192 -1.72 24.06 -12.64
N ARG A 193 -1.00 23.00 -13.02
CA ARG A 193 -0.93 21.75 -12.23
C ARG A 193 -0.08 21.98 -10.98
N LEU A 194 -0.61 21.56 -9.85
CA LEU A 194 0.07 21.53 -8.55
C LEU A 194 0.25 20.10 -8.10
N LYS A 195 1.38 19.79 -7.46
CA LYS A 195 1.55 18.57 -6.67
C LYS A 195 1.16 18.84 -5.24
N LEU A 196 0.44 17.89 -4.64
CA LEU A 196 0.11 17.89 -3.24
C LEU A 196 0.95 16.81 -2.55
N LEU A 197 1.83 17.21 -1.65
CA LEU A 197 2.78 16.28 -1.02
C LEU A 197 2.34 15.91 0.39
N VAL A 198 1.91 16.89 1.17
CA VAL A 198 1.52 16.71 2.57
C VAL A 198 0.21 17.47 2.82
N THR A 199 -0.71 16.80 3.46
CA THR A 199 -1.97 17.40 3.91
C THR A 199 -2.27 16.95 5.33
N GLU A 200 -3.16 17.68 6.02
CA GLU A 200 -3.73 17.26 7.30
C GLU A 200 -5.24 17.51 7.30
N PRO A 201 -6.06 16.52 7.68
CA PRO A 201 -7.51 16.69 7.70
C PRO A 201 -7.92 17.48 8.95
N LEU A 202 -8.53 18.64 8.78
CA LEU A 202 -8.92 19.49 9.91
C LEU A 202 -10.20 18.96 10.56
N VAL A 203 -10.10 17.80 11.21
CA VAL A 203 -11.19 17.07 11.85
C VAL A 203 -10.99 17.09 13.36
N LYS A 204 -11.87 17.74 14.11
CA LYS A 204 -11.72 17.94 15.59
C LYS A 204 -11.42 16.67 16.36
N ARG A 205 -12.10 15.54 16.02
CA ARG A 205 -11.88 14.26 16.70
C ARG A 205 -10.50 13.63 16.50
N LEU A 206 -9.76 14.11 15.49
CA LEU A 206 -8.39 13.64 15.16
C LEU A 206 -7.31 14.60 15.69
N ALA A 207 -7.67 15.64 16.43
CA ALA A 207 -6.74 16.69 16.86
C ALA A 207 -5.48 16.16 17.57
N ALA A 208 -5.58 15.05 18.30
CA ALA A 208 -4.45 14.42 18.98
C ALA A 208 -3.44 13.75 18.03
N GLU A 209 -3.85 13.47 16.80
CA GLU A 209 -3.03 12.83 15.76
C GLU A 209 -2.48 13.83 14.74
N LEU A 210 -2.93 15.10 14.81
CA LEU A 210 -2.50 16.18 13.93
C LEU A 210 -1.25 16.89 14.49
N SER A 211 -0.59 17.66 13.62
CA SER A 211 0.41 18.62 14.08
C SER A 211 -0.23 19.70 14.98
N PRO A 212 0.55 20.37 15.85
CA PRO A 212 0.01 21.42 16.71
C PRO A 212 -0.75 22.51 15.94
N GLU A 213 -0.19 22.99 14.82
CA GLU A 213 -0.82 24.01 13.97
C GLU A 213 -2.12 23.51 13.32
N ALA A 214 -2.11 22.26 12.85
CA ALA A 214 -3.32 21.67 12.25
C ALA A 214 -4.40 21.41 13.31
N ALA A 215 -4.03 21.05 14.54
CA ALA A 215 -4.97 20.89 15.65
C ALA A 215 -5.67 22.22 16.02
N GLU A 216 -4.92 23.33 16.06
CA GLU A 216 -5.49 24.68 16.25
C GLU A 216 -6.43 25.07 15.10
N LEU A 217 -6.02 24.79 13.87
CA LEU A 217 -6.86 25.03 12.67
C LEU A 217 -8.12 24.15 12.69
N ALA A 218 -8.01 22.89 13.15
CA ALA A 218 -9.17 22.00 13.28
C ALA A 218 -10.20 22.52 14.28
N ALA A 219 -9.80 23.27 15.31
CA ALA A 219 -10.74 23.94 16.21
C ALA A 219 -11.61 24.98 15.50
N ARG A 220 -11.07 25.67 14.47
CA ARG A 220 -11.79 26.67 13.65
C ARG A 220 -12.54 26.08 12.47
N TRP A 221 -11.91 25.19 11.75
CA TRP A 221 -12.39 24.70 10.45
C TRP A 221 -12.95 23.28 10.50
N GLY A 222 -12.82 22.59 11.62
CA GLY A 222 -13.34 21.24 11.83
C GLY A 222 -14.79 21.26 12.33
N LEU A 223 -15.53 20.19 12.02
CA LEU A 223 -16.87 19.94 12.54
C LEU A 223 -16.77 19.10 13.83
N ALA A 224 -17.65 19.36 14.78
CA ALA A 224 -17.87 18.47 15.92
C ALA A 224 -18.64 17.21 15.49
N PRO A 225 -18.50 16.08 16.22
CA PRO A 225 -19.32 14.90 15.96
C PRO A 225 -20.81 15.24 15.97
N GLY A 226 -21.51 14.90 14.88
CA GLY A 226 -22.95 15.17 14.75
C GLY A 226 -23.31 16.58 14.24
N GLU A 227 -22.35 17.49 14.07
CA GLU A 227 -22.58 18.74 13.36
C GLU A 227 -22.72 18.46 11.86
N ASN A 228 -23.85 18.85 11.28
CA ASN A 228 -23.98 18.96 9.84
C ASN A 228 -23.05 20.08 9.36
N PRO A 229 -22.35 19.91 8.24
CA PRO A 229 -21.63 21.02 7.65
C PRO A 229 -22.63 22.16 7.43
N ALA A 230 -22.41 23.27 8.15
CA ALA A 230 -23.08 24.51 7.77
C ALA A 230 -22.80 24.72 6.27
N PRO A 231 -23.78 25.17 5.47
CA PRO A 231 -23.52 25.41 4.06
C PRO A 231 -22.29 26.30 3.97
N GLN A 232 -21.14 25.67 3.61
CA GLN A 232 -19.90 26.41 3.48
C GLN A 232 -20.18 27.47 2.41
N LYS A 233 -20.07 28.75 2.77
CA LYS A 233 -20.27 29.87 1.85
C LYS A 233 -19.31 29.83 0.66
N LYS A 234 -18.32 28.93 0.69
CA LYS A 234 -17.30 28.76 -0.35
C LYS A 234 -17.38 27.37 -0.98
N GLN A 235 -17.24 27.31 -2.27
CA GLN A 235 -17.21 26.08 -3.06
C GLN A 235 -16.02 25.19 -2.66
N ALA A 236 -16.20 23.88 -2.72
CA ALA A 236 -15.12 22.90 -2.52
C ALA A 236 -13.92 23.23 -3.45
N GLY A 237 -12.71 23.14 -2.91
CA GLY A 237 -11.47 23.55 -3.57
C GLY A 237 -11.14 25.04 -3.41
N SER A 238 -12.01 25.84 -2.77
CA SER A 238 -11.69 27.26 -2.50
C SER A 238 -10.72 27.38 -1.33
N VAL A 239 -9.79 28.33 -1.44
CA VAL A 239 -8.91 28.72 -0.35
C VAL A 239 -9.73 29.45 0.72
N LEU A 240 -9.69 28.94 1.95
CA LEU A 240 -10.34 29.51 3.13
C LEU A 240 -9.41 30.44 3.88
N GLU A 241 -8.17 30.03 4.07
CA GLU A 241 -7.16 30.75 4.84
C GLU A 241 -5.75 30.42 4.30
N VAL A 242 -4.85 31.39 4.35
CA VAL A 242 -3.41 31.18 4.12
C VAL A 242 -2.70 31.46 5.43
N VAL A 243 -2.00 30.45 5.96
CA VAL A 243 -1.28 30.51 7.23
C VAL A 243 0.22 30.54 6.91
N SER A 244 0.84 31.67 7.11
CA SER A 244 2.26 31.89 6.78
C SER A 244 3.17 30.90 7.48
N GLY A 245 4.06 30.24 6.73
CA GLY A 245 4.99 29.21 7.22
C GLY A 245 4.34 27.88 7.60
N VAL A 246 3.03 27.70 7.34
CA VAL A 246 2.30 26.46 7.66
C VAL A 246 1.68 25.86 6.41
N GLY A 247 0.90 26.66 5.66
CA GLY A 247 0.24 26.17 4.46
C GLY A 247 -1.07 26.88 4.14
N VAL A 248 -1.92 26.18 3.38
CA VAL A 248 -3.18 26.70 2.86
C VAL A 248 -4.34 25.81 3.31
N VAL A 249 -5.34 26.44 3.92
CA VAL A 249 -6.60 25.77 4.31
C VAL A 249 -7.56 25.79 3.13
N VAL A 250 -8.01 24.63 2.70
CA VAL A 250 -8.86 24.45 1.52
C VAL A 250 -10.20 23.82 1.93
N ALA A 251 -11.28 24.36 1.36
CA ALA A 251 -12.64 23.85 1.57
C ALA A 251 -12.82 22.46 0.93
N THR A 252 -13.55 21.59 1.62
CA THR A 252 -13.97 20.26 1.11
C THR A 252 -15.48 20.10 1.26
N SER A 253 -16.02 18.91 1.09
CA SER A 253 -17.45 18.66 1.30
C SER A 253 -17.90 18.77 2.77
N GLY A 254 -16.98 18.89 3.71
CA GLY A 254 -17.27 18.95 5.14
C GLY A 254 -16.25 19.77 5.92
N CYS A 255 -15.41 19.12 6.70
CA CYS A 255 -14.25 19.76 7.32
C CYS A 255 -13.28 20.26 6.24
N ALA A 256 -12.48 21.26 6.56
CA ALA A 256 -11.41 21.71 5.66
C ALA A 256 -10.20 20.77 5.72
N VAL A 257 -9.30 20.92 4.77
CA VAL A 257 -7.99 20.25 4.76
C VAL A 257 -6.88 21.32 4.74
N LEU A 258 -5.84 21.10 5.52
CA LEU A 258 -4.60 21.87 5.44
C LEU A 258 -3.70 21.23 4.39
N VAL A 259 -3.30 22.00 3.40
CA VAL A 259 -2.22 21.65 2.46
C VAL A 259 -0.96 22.32 2.98
N ARG A 260 0.03 21.53 3.37
CA ARG A 260 1.30 22.03 3.94
C ARG A 260 2.19 22.65 2.85
N GLU A 261 2.99 23.63 3.27
CA GLU A 261 3.99 24.28 2.43
C GLU A 261 5.18 23.36 2.11
#